data_d0c360fac2027ea58308851bf7bee96e
#
_entry.id   d0c360fac2027ea58308851bf7bee96e
#
_cell.length_a   1.000
_cell.length_b   1.000
_cell.length_c   1.000
_cell.angle_alpha   90.00
_cell.angle_beta   90.00
_cell.angle_gamma   90.00
#
_symmetry.space_group_name_H-M   'P 1'
#
loop_
_entity.id
_entity.type
_entity.pdbx_description
1 polymer ?
#
loop_
_entity_poly.entity_id
_entity_poly.type
_entity_poly.pdbx_seq_one_letter_code
_entity_poly.pdbx_strand_id
1 'polypeptide(L)'
;MKKVYLLFMSIVLTLSLQSCLHDDKTTFDLPAAERIEKKVADYKELLESSEDGWVMQYYTGKNYSYGGYTLLLKFKNGHVTAMGDVKDVEAKATSGYDVVKDLGPTLSFNEYNSVIHPLAETWLGSPDGAQGDYEFSILRATNDSIFLKGRKWQNEMVLTRLPKGTNWEEYMLGLVTVMEGMNVETYDFVLGNDTLGQGTLTQEVRRLTVTLGDKKWEMPYCTTNTGIVLREPIVIGNKQYQHFTWNDADHSLTEGDLKIIQFLPKTHKSIDFWVGEWQLKTNLRKRIKLTLEMGSVANTLKGKLNINNVNYELLLTYDPATGRLELPGQPVTDPTYKYPAGILLIPASQKEGKLFGEGQGSLFFTWDDDMEQATAEDSGQITGHTVDSFFGVAYGEDLQPVTDADGNYVFAFTLPNIQYMKKIN
;
A
#
# COMPACT_ATOMS: atom_id res chain seq x y z
N MET A 1 -35.22 29.63 -77.38
CA MET A 1 -35.33 28.99 -76.05
C MET A 1 -34.01 28.35 -75.59
N LYS A 2 -33.32 27.56 -76.38
CA LYS A 2 -32.04 26.91 -75.93
C LYS A 2 -30.92 27.90 -75.50
N LYS A 3 -30.80 29.08 -76.09
CA LYS A 3 -29.78 30.09 -75.70
C LYS A 3 -30.09 30.79 -74.36
N VAL A 4 -31.37 30.88 -73.96
CA VAL A 4 -31.78 31.46 -72.70
C VAL A 4 -31.52 30.47 -71.57
N TYR A 5 -31.70 29.16 -71.77
CA TYR A 5 -31.36 28.11 -70.83
C TYR A 5 -29.86 28.00 -70.55
N LEU A 6 -29.02 28.17 -71.60
CA LEU A 6 -27.56 28.18 -71.43
C LEU A 6 -27.06 29.39 -70.64
N LEU A 7 -27.69 30.56 -70.84
CA LEU A 7 -27.36 31.77 -70.06
C LEU A 7 -27.81 31.65 -68.58
N PHE A 8 -28.98 31.06 -68.33
CA PHE A 8 -29.44 30.81 -66.97
C PHE A 8 -28.58 29.78 -66.24
N MET A 9 -28.15 28.74 -66.94
CA MET A 9 -27.28 27.70 -66.41
C MET A 9 -25.85 28.20 -66.10
N SER A 10 -25.33 29.14 -66.90
CA SER A 10 -24.03 29.76 -66.62
C SER A 10 -24.10 30.74 -65.45
N ILE A 11 -25.22 31.47 -65.26
CA ILE A 11 -25.43 32.36 -64.13
C ILE A 11 -25.59 31.57 -62.82
N VAL A 12 -26.29 30.43 -62.83
CA VAL A 12 -26.41 29.55 -61.67
C VAL A 12 -25.07 28.91 -61.31
N LEU A 13 -24.26 28.54 -62.29
CA LEU A 13 -22.92 27.97 -62.04
C LEU A 13 -21.91 28.97 -61.47
N THR A 14 -22.03 30.27 -61.86
CA THR A 14 -21.17 31.33 -61.30
C THR A 14 -21.59 31.78 -59.91
N LEU A 15 -22.89 31.64 -59.52
CA LEU A 15 -23.40 31.93 -58.17
C LEU A 15 -23.05 30.83 -57.18
N SER A 16 -22.85 29.57 -57.62
CA SER A 16 -22.44 28.45 -56.79
C SER A 16 -20.95 28.44 -56.42
N LEU A 17 -20.11 29.23 -57.12
CA LEU A 17 -18.67 29.34 -56.84
C LEU A 17 -18.31 30.45 -55.79
N GLN A 18 -19.29 31.26 -55.37
CA GLN A 18 -19.07 32.28 -54.36
C GLN A 18 -19.38 31.83 -52.93
N SER A 19 -19.75 30.56 -52.72
CA SER A 19 -20.09 30.02 -51.39
C SER A 19 -18.88 29.59 -50.56
N CYS A 20 -17.66 29.80 -51.04
CA CYS A 20 -16.41 29.44 -50.32
C CYS A 20 -15.57 30.64 -49.89
N LEU A 21 -16.12 31.84 -49.90
CA LEU A 21 -15.47 33.03 -49.32
C LEU A 21 -16.31 33.54 -48.17
N HIS A 22 -16.66 32.62 -47.23
CA HIS A 22 -17.03 33.04 -45.89
C HIS A 22 -15.69 33.27 -45.18
N ASP A 23 -15.33 34.50 -44.96
CA ASP A 23 -14.38 34.89 -43.95
C ASP A 23 -14.95 34.41 -42.64
N ASP A 24 -14.57 33.19 -42.26
CA ASP A 24 -14.76 32.71 -40.89
C ASP A 24 -14.03 33.72 -40.01
N LYS A 25 -14.77 34.71 -39.52
CA LYS A 25 -14.32 35.51 -38.39
C LYS A 25 -13.99 34.50 -37.31
N THR A 26 -12.71 34.16 -37.23
CA THR A 26 -12.21 33.25 -36.21
C THR A 26 -12.67 33.81 -34.90
N THR A 27 -13.55 33.06 -34.20
CA THR A 27 -14.08 33.42 -32.87
C THR A 27 -12.93 33.61 -31.85
N PHE A 28 -11.71 33.38 -32.31
CA PHE A 28 -10.47 33.44 -31.54
C PHE A 28 -9.43 34.29 -32.27
N ASP A 29 -8.72 35.12 -31.51
CA ASP A 29 -7.69 36.03 -32.02
C ASP A 29 -6.47 35.35 -32.67
N LEU A 30 -6.23 34.05 -32.36
CA LEU A 30 -5.11 33.27 -32.84
C LEU A 30 -5.56 31.95 -33.51
N PRO A 31 -4.86 31.47 -34.56
CA PRO A 31 -5.06 30.15 -35.14
C PRO A 31 -4.96 29.04 -34.09
N ALA A 32 -5.68 27.92 -34.28
CA ALA A 32 -5.72 26.81 -33.32
C ALA A 32 -4.31 26.27 -33.01
N ALA A 33 -3.43 26.19 -33.98
CA ALA A 33 -2.05 25.73 -33.81
C ALA A 33 -1.23 26.64 -32.88
N GLU A 34 -1.34 27.93 -33.03
CA GLU A 34 -0.62 28.93 -32.23
C GLU A 34 -1.17 28.99 -30.80
N ARG A 35 -2.49 28.79 -30.64
CA ARG A 35 -3.11 28.70 -29.31
C ARG A 35 -2.63 27.49 -28.49
N ILE A 36 -2.43 26.34 -29.18
CA ILE A 36 -1.89 25.14 -28.52
C ILE A 36 -0.42 25.36 -28.16
N GLU A 37 0.39 25.94 -29.07
CA GLU A 37 1.81 26.25 -28.81
C GLU A 37 1.98 27.21 -27.62
N LYS A 38 1.15 28.25 -27.56
CA LYS A 38 1.14 29.16 -26.42
C LYS A 38 0.78 28.42 -25.12
N LYS A 39 -0.27 27.59 -25.13
CA LYS A 39 -0.64 26.78 -23.94
C LYS A 39 0.44 25.81 -23.51
N VAL A 40 1.16 25.18 -24.45
CA VAL A 40 2.32 24.31 -24.13
C VAL A 40 3.39 25.12 -23.39
N ALA A 41 3.72 26.32 -23.88
CA ALA A 41 4.70 27.21 -23.23
C ALA A 41 4.20 27.67 -21.83
N ASP A 42 2.95 28.11 -21.74
CA ASP A 42 2.33 28.57 -20.48
C ASP A 42 2.33 27.45 -19.43
N TYR A 43 2.03 26.20 -19.82
CA TYR A 43 2.02 25.07 -18.88
C TYR A 43 3.43 24.64 -18.46
N LYS A 44 4.41 24.73 -19.36
CA LYS A 44 5.82 24.47 -19.03
C LYS A 44 6.34 25.49 -18.01
N GLU A 45 6.06 26.76 -18.23
CA GLU A 45 6.36 27.84 -17.29
C GLU A 45 5.65 27.62 -15.93
N LEU A 46 4.36 27.25 -15.94
CA LEU A 46 3.60 26.98 -14.74
C LEU A 46 4.19 25.81 -13.92
N LEU A 47 4.54 24.68 -14.58
CA LEU A 47 5.17 23.53 -13.94
C LEU A 47 6.48 23.91 -13.26
N GLU A 48 7.33 24.70 -13.95
CA GLU A 48 8.63 25.14 -13.44
C GLU A 48 8.53 26.30 -12.42
N SER A 49 7.37 26.97 -12.30
CA SER A 49 7.18 28.11 -11.39
C SER A 49 7.10 27.74 -9.93
N SER A 50 6.95 26.46 -9.57
CA SER A 50 6.88 26.05 -8.17
C SER A 50 8.28 25.80 -7.61
N GLU A 51 8.69 26.61 -6.62
CA GLU A 51 10.01 26.52 -5.98
C GLU A 51 10.17 25.18 -5.26
N ASP A 52 9.14 24.70 -4.58
CA ASP A 52 9.16 23.45 -3.82
C ASP A 52 8.48 22.27 -4.55
N GLY A 53 7.96 22.52 -5.76
CA GLY A 53 7.36 21.50 -6.61
C GLY A 53 5.86 21.32 -6.38
N TRP A 54 5.39 20.14 -6.72
CA TRP A 54 3.98 19.77 -6.77
C TRP A 54 3.77 18.42 -6.09
N VAL A 55 2.64 18.24 -5.42
CA VAL A 55 2.17 16.91 -5.03
C VAL A 55 1.17 16.42 -6.06
N MET A 56 1.39 15.20 -6.58
CA MET A 56 0.49 14.54 -7.52
C MET A 56 -0.27 13.43 -6.81
N GLN A 57 -1.60 13.51 -6.86
CA GLN A 57 -2.47 12.40 -6.53
C GLN A 57 -2.57 11.50 -7.77
N TYR A 58 -1.83 10.41 -7.77
CA TYR A 58 -1.65 9.55 -8.93
C TYR A 58 -2.46 8.26 -8.79
N TYR A 59 -3.56 8.16 -9.51
CA TYR A 59 -4.46 7.01 -9.45
C TYR A 59 -4.21 6.04 -10.59
N THR A 60 -4.13 4.75 -10.28
CA THR A 60 -3.81 3.68 -11.22
C THR A 60 -4.90 2.62 -11.34
N GLY A 61 -4.81 1.81 -12.37
CA GLY A 61 -5.79 0.76 -12.66
C GLY A 61 -7.00 1.25 -13.43
N LYS A 62 -7.58 0.36 -14.24
CA LYS A 62 -8.84 0.67 -14.90
C LYS A 62 -9.92 0.97 -13.85
N ASN A 63 -10.60 2.12 -13.99
CA ASN A 63 -11.53 2.62 -12.98
C ASN A 63 -10.91 2.75 -11.58
N TYR A 64 -9.63 3.15 -11.53
CA TYR A 64 -8.90 3.39 -10.27
C TYR A 64 -8.74 2.15 -9.38
N SER A 65 -8.71 0.95 -9.98
CA SER A 65 -8.77 -0.33 -9.25
C SER A 65 -7.54 -0.64 -8.38
N TYR A 66 -6.38 -0.04 -8.69
CA TYR A 66 -5.14 -0.22 -7.92
C TYR A 66 -4.85 0.93 -6.95
N GLY A 67 -5.84 1.81 -6.70
CA GLY A 67 -5.74 2.86 -5.71
C GLY A 67 -4.97 4.09 -6.13
N GLY A 68 -4.57 4.89 -5.14
CA GLY A 68 -3.87 6.15 -5.34
C GLY A 68 -2.50 6.17 -4.71
N TYR A 69 -1.56 6.81 -5.39
CA TYR A 69 -0.19 7.02 -4.94
C TYR A 69 0.11 8.52 -4.84
N THR A 70 1.01 8.88 -3.97
CA THR A 70 1.44 10.27 -3.78
C THR A 70 2.84 10.43 -4.33
N LEU A 71 2.97 11.31 -5.33
CA LEU A 71 4.26 11.67 -5.92
C LEU A 71 4.55 13.15 -5.65
N LEU A 72 5.74 13.47 -5.20
CA LEU A 72 6.29 14.82 -5.15
C LEU A 72 7.12 15.04 -6.42
N LEU A 73 6.80 16.09 -7.17
CA LEU A 73 7.40 16.37 -8.48
C LEU A 73 7.91 17.81 -8.52
N LYS A 74 9.18 18.00 -8.88
CA LYS A 74 9.79 19.32 -9.09
C LYS A 74 10.35 19.42 -10.50
N PHE A 75 9.81 20.37 -11.26
CA PHE A 75 10.16 20.61 -12.66
C PHE A 75 11.17 21.76 -12.76
N LYS A 76 12.26 21.54 -13.50
CA LYS A 76 13.27 22.56 -13.72
C LYS A 76 14.10 22.27 -14.97
N ASN A 77 14.18 23.24 -15.91
CA ASN A 77 15.03 23.16 -17.09
C ASN A 77 14.85 21.87 -17.91
N GLY A 78 13.60 21.45 -18.14
CA GLY A 78 13.29 20.23 -18.88
C GLY A 78 13.53 18.92 -18.13
N HIS A 79 13.80 18.98 -16.84
CA HIS A 79 13.94 17.80 -15.98
C HIS A 79 12.89 17.81 -14.86
N VAL A 80 12.48 16.60 -14.44
CA VAL A 80 11.64 16.37 -13.29
C VAL A 80 12.41 15.57 -12.24
N THR A 81 12.43 16.06 -11.02
CA THR A 81 12.85 15.29 -9.85
C THR A 81 11.61 14.77 -9.14
N ALA A 82 11.59 13.49 -8.82
CA ALA A 82 10.46 12.80 -8.21
C ALA A 82 10.85 12.07 -6.92
N MET A 83 9.96 12.06 -5.93
CA MET A 83 9.87 11.15 -4.79
C MET A 83 8.44 10.64 -4.69
N GLY A 84 8.21 9.48 -4.06
CA GLY A 84 6.85 8.99 -3.90
C GLY A 84 6.75 7.66 -3.15
N ASP A 85 5.52 7.26 -2.86
CA ASP A 85 5.20 6.06 -2.09
C ASP A 85 4.93 4.81 -2.96
N VAL A 86 5.60 4.73 -4.12
CA VAL A 86 5.41 3.63 -5.08
C VAL A 86 6.20 2.38 -4.68
N LYS A 87 7.45 2.54 -4.28
CA LYS A 87 8.35 1.45 -3.83
C LYS A 87 9.12 1.88 -2.60
N ASP A 88 10.16 2.67 -2.78
CA ASP A 88 11.03 3.19 -1.74
C ASP A 88 10.74 4.67 -1.56
N VAL A 89 10.19 5.02 -0.41
CA VAL A 89 9.78 6.40 -0.07
C VAL A 89 10.96 7.37 0.08
N GLU A 90 12.17 6.85 0.30
CA GLU A 90 13.39 7.65 0.39
C GLU A 90 14.04 7.86 -0.99
N ALA A 91 13.64 7.06 -1.98
CA ALA A 91 14.21 7.14 -3.31
C ALA A 91 13.84 8.44 -4.01
N LYS A 92 14.87 9.11 -4.56
CA LYS A 92 14.75 10.32 -5.36
C LYS A 92 15.33 10.07 -6.75
N ALA A 93 14.55 10.34 -7.78
CA ALA A 93 14.97 10.15 -9.17
C ALA A 93 14.76 11.42 -10.00
N THR A 94 15.70 11.69 -10.89
CA THR A 94 15.61 12.82 -11.83
C THR A 94 15.72 12.29 -13.27
N SER A 95 14.80 12.74 -14.14
CA SER A 95 14.76 12.35 -15.55
C SER A 95 14.25 13.51 -16.42
N GLY A 96 14.28 13.35 -17.73
CA GLY A 96 13.68 14.30 -18.64
C GLY A 96 12.15 14.29 -18.60
N TYR A 97 11.57 15.47 -18.84
CA TYR A 97 10.14 15.63 -19.12
C TYR A 97 9.95 16.64 -20.24
N ASP A 98 8.79 16.61 -20.87
CA ASP A 98 8.38 17.68 -21.78
C ASP A 98 6.86 17.93 -21.71
N VAL A 99 6.45 19.11 -22.15
CA VAL A 99 5.06 19.39 -22.48
C VAL A 99 4.97 19.48 -23.99
N VAL A 100 4.37 18.49 -24.62
CA VAL A 100 4.32 18.35 -26.07
C VAL A 100 2.96 18.74 -26.64
N LYS A 101 2.98 19.13 -27.91
CA LYS A 101 1.77 19.37 -28.71
C LYS A 101 1.35 18.05 -29.36
N ASP A 102 0.21 17.51 -28.89
CA ASP A 102 -0.43 16.36 -29.52
C ASP A 102 -1.89 16.70 -29.84
N LEU A 103 -2.88 15.94 -29.43
CA LEU A 103 -4.30 16.32 -29.50
C LEU A 103 -4.67 17.50 -28.59
N GLY A 104 -3.71 18.00 -27.83
CA GLY A 104 -3.69 19.11 -26.90
C GLY A 104 -2.37 19.14 -26.17
N PRO A 105 -2.17 20.04 -25.20
CA PRO A 105 -1.00 20.04 -24.35
C PRO A 105 -0.92 18.75 -23.56
N THR A 106 0.20 18.03 -23.68
CA THR A 106 0.43 16.72 -23.04
C THR A 106 1.73 16.77 -22.26
N LEU A 107 1.65 16.54 -20.94
CA LEU A 107 2.81 16.31 -20.07
C LEU A 107 3.32 14.89 -20.33
N SER A 108 4.59 14.75 -20.72
CA SER A 108 5.23 13.46 -20.98
C SER A 108 6.50 13.32 -20.15
N PHE A 109 6.61 12.21 -19.44
CA PHE A 109 7.82 11.75 -18.78
C PHE A 109 8.57 10.84 -19.76
N ASN A 110 9.31 11.45 -20.68
CA ASN A 110 9.90 10.81 -21.87
C ASN A 110 11.21 10.05 -21.61
N GLU A 111 11.76 10.15 -20.40
CA GLU A 111 12.89 9.36 -19.92
C GLU A 111 12.49 8.54 -18.71
N TYR A 112 13.12 7.38 -18.56
CA TYR A 112 12.84 6.49 -17.45
C TYR A 112 13.12 7.17 -16.09
N ASN A 113 12.16 7.07 -15.20
CA ASN A 113 12.23 7.55 -13.82
C ASN A 113 11.80 6.43 -12.87
N SER A 114 12.68 6.02 -11.96
CA SER A 114 12.45 4.89 -11.06
C SER A 114 11.34 5.11 -10.02
N VAL A 115 10.81 6.33 -9.89
CA VAL A 115 9.68 6.67 -9.03
C VAL A 115 8.36 6.67 -9.81
N ILE A 116 8.35 7.20 -11.04
CA ILE A 116 7.12 7.39 -11.84
C ILE A 116 6.78 6.15 -12.64
N HIS A 117 7.74 5.56 -13.36
CA HIS A 117 7.51 4.50 -14.34
C HIS A 117 7.14 3.13 -13.76
N PRO A 118 7.54 2.75 -12.52
CA PRO A 118 7.20 1.44 -11.98
C PRO A 118 5.70 1.12 -11.98
N LEU A 119 4.83 2.14 -11.90
CA LEU A 119 3.38 1.95 -11.97
C LEU A 119 2.87 1.62 -13.38
N ALA A 120 3.65 1.93 -14.42
CA ALA A 120 3.35 1.62 -15.81
C ALA A 120 4.11 0.39 -16.36
N GLU A 121 5.07 -0.15 -15.58
CA GLU A 121 5.86 -1.32 -15.95
C GLU A 121 5.05 -2.61 -15.89
N THR A 122 5.39 -3.54 -16.77
CA THR A 122 4.83 -4.89 -16.76
C THR A 122 5.63 -5.80 -15.83
N TRP A 123 4.98 -6.76 -15.19
CA TRP A 123 5.66 -7.81 -14.41
C TRP A 123 5.05 -9.18 -14.69
N LEU A 124 5.75 -10.23 -14.25
CA LEU A 124 5.30 -11.59 -14.42
C LEU A 124 3.89 -11.80 -13.82
N GLY A 125 2.95 -12.23 -14.64
CA GLY A 125 1.55 -12.40 -14.25
C GLY A 125 0.66 -11.17 -14.42
N SER A 126 1.25 -9.99 -14.70
CA SER A 126 0.49 -8.76 -15.01
C SER A 126 1.11 -8.02 -16.20
N PRO A 127 0.66 -8.30 -17.44
CA PRO A 127 1.22 -7.68 -18.64
C PRO A 127 0.98 -6.17 -18.74
N ASP A 128 0.05 -5.63 -17.96
CA ASP A 128 -0.27 -4.21 -17.89
C ASP A 128 0.23 -3.52 -16.62
N GLY A 129 0.98 -4.25 -15.75
CA GLY A 129 1.49 -3.73 -14.49
C GLY A 129 0.38 -3.22 -13.57
N ALA A 130 0.63 -2.13 -12.85
CA ALA A 130 -0.38 -1.42 -12.08
C ALA A 130 -1.25 -0.49 -12.94
N GLN A 131 -1.16 -0.58 -14.25
CA GLN A 131 -1.93 0.25 -15.20
C GLN A 131 -1.75 1.75 -14.96
N GLY A 132 -0.53 2.18 -14.73
CA GLY A 132 -0.16 3.59 -14.65
C GLY A 132 0.11 4.20 -16.02
N ASP A 133 0.08 5.52 -16.09
CA ASP A 133 0.40 6.34 -17.26
C ASP A 133 1.71 7.10 -17.01
N TYR A 134 2.45 7.41 -18.04
CA TYR A 134 3.59 8.36 -18.01
C TYR A 134 3.43 9.49 -19.02
N GLU A 135 2.26 9.54 -19.69
CA GLU A 135 1.82 10.64 -20.54
C GLU A 135 0.42 11.08 -20.13
N PHE A 136 0.23 12.38 -19.99
CA PHE A 136 -0.99 12.97 -19.43
C PHE A 136 -1.45 14.16 -20.24
N SER A 137 -2.66 14.12 -20.76
CA SER A 137 -3.32 15.29 -21.33
C SER A 137 -3.58 16.31 -20.21
N ILE A 138 -3.16 17.56 -20.40
CA ILE A 138 -3.47 18.65 -19.47
C ILE A 138 -4.86 19.17 -19.80
N LEU A 139 -5.82 18.93 -18.92
CA LEU A 139 -7.22 19.31 -19.12
C LEU A 139 -7.45 20.79 -18.83
N ARG A 140 -6.92 21.27 -17.72
CA ARG A 140 -6.97 22.65 -17.25
C ARG A 140 -5.93 22.90 -16.18
N ALA A 141 -5.62 24.16 -15.91
CA ALA A 141 -4.75 24.53 -14.81
C ALA A 141 -5.17 25.87 -14.20
N THR A 142 -4.80 26.04 -12.95
CA THR A 142 -4.76 27.29 -12.19
C THR A 142 -3.33 27.50 -11.69
N ASN A 143 -3.04 28.57 -10.97
CA ASN A 143 -1.71 28.77 -10.37
C ASN A 143 -1.34 27.67 -9.36
N ASP A 144 -2.34 27.04 -8.71
CA ASP A 144 -2.15 26.12 -7.60
C ASP A 144 -2.52 24.67 -7.93
N SER A 145 -3.11 24.41 -9.09
CA SER A 145 -3.53 23.04 -9.48
C SER A 145 -3.47 22.82 -10.98
N ILE A 146 -3.02 21.64 -11.39
CA ILE A 146 -3.00 21.18 -12.78
C ILE A 146 -3.76 19.87 -12.87
N PHE A 147 -4.83 19.83 -13.65
CA PHE A 147 -5.68 18.67 -13.83
C PHE A 147 -5.24 17.88 -15.05
N LEU A 148 -4.93 16.62 -14.84
CA LEU A 148 -4.34 15.72 -15.81
C LEU A 148 -5.27 14.55 -16.09
N LYS A 149 -5.13 13.98 -17.28
CA LYS A 149 -5.77 12.72 -17.65
C LYS A 149 -4.77 11.81 -18.33
N GLY A 150 -4.59 10.62 -17.81
CA GLY A 150 -3.72 9.60 -18.36
C GLY A 150 -4.11 9.24 -19.79
N ARG A 151 -3.13 9.04 -20.66
CA ARG A 151 -3.35 8.80 -22.10
C ARG A 151 -3.85 7.37 -22.37
N LYS A 152 -3.26 6.38 -21.71
CA LYS A 152 -3.58 4.96 -21.92
C LYS A 152 -4.80 4.55 -21.09
N TRP A 153 -4.81 4.83 -19.81
CA TRP A 153 -5.83 4.32 -18.87
C TRP A 153 -6.96 5.30 -18.59
N GLN A 154 -6.84 6.54 -19.04
CA GLN A 154 -7.87 7.58 -18.95
C GLN A 154 -8.23 8.00 -17.52
N ASN A 155 -7.42 7.67 -16.52
CA ASN A 155 -7.62 8.10 -15.15
C ASN A 155 -7.33 9.60 -15.00
N GLU A 156 -8.16 10.28 -14.22
CA GLU A 156 -7.96 11.70 -13.90
C GLU A 156 -7.12 11.84 -12.65
N MET A 157 -6.22 12.81 -12.66
CA MET A 157 -5.23 13.08 -11.63
C MET A 157 -5.09 14.57 -11.41
N VAL A 158 -4.55 14.97 -10.28
CA VAL A 158 -4.29 16.37 -9.98
C VAL A 158 -2.88 16.56 -9.44
N LEU A 159 -2.20 17.59 -9.95
CA LEU A 159 -1.02 18.17 -9.33
C LEU A 159 -1.48 19.37 -8.51
N THR A 160 -1.13 19.41 -7.24
CA THR A 160 -1.36 20.56 -6.35
C THR A 160 -0.02 21.16 -5.96
N ARG A 161 0.10 22.49 -6.05
CA ARG A 161 1.33 23.20 -5.69
C ARG A 161 1.67 22.98 -4.22
N LEU A 162 2.91 22.60 -3.93
CA LEU A 162 3.39 22.49 -2.56
C LEU A 162 3.56 23.89 -1.93
N PRO A 163 3.24 24.03 -0.64
CA PRO A 163 3.52 25.24 0.10
C PRO A 163 5.00 25.59 0.08
N LYS A 164 5.30 26.90 0.12
CA LYS A 164 6.68 27.38 0.18
C LYS A 164 7.37 26.90 1.47
N GLY A 165 8.58 26.35 1.32
CA GLY A 165 9.37 25.80 2.40
C GLY A 165 9.05 24.33 2.73
N THR A 166 8.30 23.62 1.86
CA THR A 166 8.04 22.19 2.03
C THR A 166 9.32 21.37 1.94
N ASN A 167 9.65 20.66 3.02
CA ASN A 167 10.71 19.65 3.01
C ASN A 167 10.14 18.32 2.54
N TRP A 168 10.69 17.76 1.48
CA TRP A 168 10.19 16.53 0.87
C TRP A 168 10.46 15.29 1.73
N GLU A 169 11.62 15.22 2.36
CA GLU A 169 11.99 14.13 3.25
C GLU A 169 11.04 14.08 4.47
N GLU A 170 10.74 15.24 5.07
CA GLU A 170 9.75 15.33 6.17
C GLU A 170 8.33 15.00 5.68
N TYR A 171 7.97 15.41 4.46
CA TYR A 171 6.67 15.06 3.87
C TYR A 171 6.53 13.54 3.74
N MET A 172 7.54 12.87 3.17
CA MET A 172 7.53 11.42 2.98
C MET A 172 7.58 10.67 4.32
N LEU A 173 8.34 11.15 5.31
CA LEU A 173 8.34 10.57 6.66
C LEU A 173 6.96 10.67 7.31
N GLY A 174 6.28 11.82 7.20
CA GLY A 174 4.90 11.98 7.68
C GLY A 174 3.93 11.01 7.00
N LEU A 175 4.08 10.81 5.68
CA LEU A 175 3.27 9.85 4.92
C LEU A 175 3.49 8.41 5.43
N VAL A 176 4.74 8.01 5.67
CA VAL A 176 5.06 6.68 6.25
C VAL A 176 4.42 6.54 7.63
N THR A 177 4.53 7.56 8.48
CA THR A 177 3.90 7.56 9.81
C THR A 177 2.39 7.31 9.74
N VAL A 178 1.71 7.96 8.80
CA VAL A 178 0.27 7.72 8.57
C VAL A 178 0.00 6.29 8.11
N MET A 179 0.79 5.77 7.16
CA MET A 179 0.63 4.40 6.66
C MET A 179 0.86 3.36 7.76
N GLU A 180 1.89 3.54 8.57
CA GLU A 180 2.18 2.65 9.71
C GLU A 180 1.10 2.73 10.80
N GLY A 181 0.55 3.93 11.03
CA GLY A 181 -0.55 4.13 11.96
C GLY A 181 -1.85 3.45 11.51
N MET A 182 -2.14 3.46 10.21
CA MET A 182 -3.33 2.84 9.60
C MET A 182 -3.18 1.31 9.42
N ASN A 183 -2.74 0.60 10.43
CA ASN A 183 -2.32 -0.81 10.37
C ASN A 183 -3.45 -1.84 10.53
N VAL A 184 -4.72 -1.42 10.59
CA VAL A 184 -5.90 -2.31 10.60
C VAL A 184 -6.77 -2.05 9.37
N GLU A 185 -7.58 -3.03 9.00
CA GLU A 185 -8.47 -2.89 7.85
C GLU A 185 -9.86 -2.39 8.21
N THR A 186 -10.38 -2.70 9.42
CA THR A 186 -11.74 -2.36 9.84
C THR A 186 -11.77 -1.08 10.66
N TYR A 187 -12.73 -0.23 10.34
CA TYR A 187 -12.90 1.08 10.98
C TYR A 187 -14.37 1.36 11.28
N ASP A 188 -14.64 1.99 12.41
CA ASP A 188 -15.93 2.58 12.76
C ASP A 188 -16.03 4.01 12.17
N PHE A 189 -17.14 4.30 11.50
CA PHE A 189 -17.46 5.63 10.98
C PHE A 189 -18.39 6.33 11.98
N VAL A 190 -17.90 7.41 12.59
CA VAL A 190 -18.59 8.14 13.67
C VAL A 190 -18.81 9.58 13.26
N LEU A 191 -20.06 10.04 13.26
CA LEU A 191 -20.44 11.43 13.00
C LEU A 191 -20.88 12.09 14.31
N GLY A 192 -20.08 13.04 14.81
CA GLY A 192 -20.27 13.57 16.14
C GLY A 192 -20.12 12.49 17.22
N ASN A 193 -21.25 12.05 17.81
CA ASN A 193 -21.28 10.95 18.80
C ASN A 193 -21.96 9.68 18.26
N ASP A 194 -22.45 9.69 17.04
CA ASP A 194 -23.24 8.59 16.48
C ASP A 194 -22.37 7.71 15.58
N THR A 195 -22.27 6.42 15.89
CA THR A 195 -21.66 5.43 15.02
C THR A 195 -22.60 5.11 13.87
N LEU A 196 -22.17 5.47 12.65
CA LEU A 196 -22.96 5.30 11.43
C LEU A 196 -22.84 3.87 10.86
N GLY A 197 -21.73 3.20 11.09
CA GLY A 197 -21.45 1.85 10.60
C GLY A 197 -19.96 1.56 10.55
N GLN A 198 -19.63 0.38 10.04
CA GLN A 198 -18.24 -0.06 9.84
C GLN A 198 -17.89 -0.08 8.36
N GLY A 199 -16.62 0.16 8.07
CA GLY A 199 -16.06 0.07 6.74
C GLY A 199 -14.63 -0.45 6.77
N THR A 200 -14.01 -0.53 5.60
CA THR A 200 -12.62 -0.97 5.46
C THR A 200 -11.76 0.08 4.77
N LEU A 201 -10.51 0.16 5.19
CA LEU A 201 -9.43 0.89 4.52
C LEU A 201 -8.33 -0.13 4.21
N THR A 202 -8.29 -0.62 2.98
CA THR A 202 -7.32 -1.60 2.53
C THR A 202 -6.07 -0.90 2.01
N GLN A 203 -4.92 -1.09 2.64
CA GLN A 203 -3.68 -0.42 2.25
C GLN A 203 -3.08 -0.97 0.95
N GLU A 204 -3.19 -2.28 0.71
CA GLU A 204 -2.61 -2.93 -0.48
C GLU A 204 -3.14 -2.32 -1.78
N VAL A 205 -4.45 -2.09 -1.86
CA VAL A 205 -5.12 -1.48 -3.01
C VAL A 205 -5.60 -0.05 -2.73
N ARG A 206 -5.25 0.52 -1.57
CA ARG A 206 -5.54 1.90 -1.14
C ARG A 206 -6.98 2.30 -1.40
N ARG A 207 -7.88 1.53 -0.83
CA ARG A 207 -9.31 1.62 -1.09
C ARG A 207 -10.09 1.74 0.19
N LEU A 208 -11.01 2.69 0.22
CA LEU A 208 -12.03 2.81 1.25
C LEU A 208 -13.31 2.16 0.75
N THR A 209 -13.92 1.30 1.60
CA THR A 209 -15.25 0.74 1.36
C THR A 209 -16.08 0.87 2.61
N VAL A 210 -17.24 1.51 2.52
CA VAL A 210 -18.16 1.67 3.65
C VAL A 210 -19.60 1.72 3.16
N THR A 211 -20.53 1.19 3.96
CA THR A 211 -21.97 1.36 3.75
C THR A 211 -22.53 2.17 4.90
N LEU A 212 -23.06 3.35 4.61
CA LEU A 212 -23.68 4.25 5.57
C LEU A 212 -25.15 4.43 5.21
N GLY A 213 -26.05 3.87 6.03
CA GLY A 213 -27.47 3.72 5.68
C GLY A 213 -27.64 2.85 4.43
N ASP A 214 -28.37 3.32 3.43
CA ASP A 214 -28.62 2.63 2.17
C ASP A 214 -27.53 2.88 1.10
N LYS A 215 -26.51 3.69 1.40
CA LYS A 215 -25.50 4.12 0.44
C LYS A 215 -24.18 3.44 0.67
N LYS A 216 -23.70 2.74 -0.37
CA LYS A 216 -22.34 2.18 -0.42
C LYS A 216 -21.38 3.18 -1.05
N TRP A 217 -20.24 3.36 -0.40
CA TRP A 217 -19.10 4.11 -0.87
C TRP A 217 -17.94 3.16 -1.09
N GLU A 218 -17.31 3.26 -2.25
CA GLU A 218 -16.15 2.46 -2.61
C GLU A 218 -15.25 3.30 -3.51
N MET A 219 -14.13 3.78 -2.96
CA MET A 219 -13.28 4.71 -3.67
C MET A 219 -11.82 4.59 -3.27
N PRO A 220 -10.90 4.90 -4.19
CA PRO A 220 -9.49 4.95 -3.89
C PRO A 220 -9.15 6.21 -3.07
N TYR A 221 -8.02 6.12 -2.35
CA TYR A 221 -7.42 7.23 -1.64
C TYR A 221 -5.91 7.33 -1.92
N CYS A 222 -5.34 8.52 -1.72
CA CYS A 222 -3.91 8.74 -1.60
C CYS A 222 -3.57 9.03 -0.15
N THR A 223 -2.45 8.50 0.34
CA THR A 223 -1.91 8.90 1.65
C THR A 223 -1.17 10.22 1.50
N THR A 224 -1.33 11.11 2.45
CA THR A 224 -0.61 12.39 2.53
C THR A 224 0.33 12.39 3.74
N ASN A 225 1.14 13.42 3.89
CA ASN A 225 2.00 13.58 5.06
C ASN A 225 1.25 13.75 6.40
N THR A 226 -0.06 13.98 6.37
CA THR A 226 -0.87 14.20 7.57
C THR A 226 -2.10 13.30 7.67
N GLY A 227 -2.38 12.46 6.65
CA GLY A 227 -3.57 11.61 6.64
C GLY A 227 -3.86 11.03 5.26
N ILE A 228 -5.12 11.05 4.82
CA ILE A 228 -5.52 10.57 3.50
C ILE A 228 -6.39 11.59 2.76
N VAL A 229 -6.36 11.52 1.44
CA VAL A 229 -7.31 12.22 0.59
C VAL A 229 -8.07 11.20 -0.28
N LEU A 230 -9.40 11.23 -0.17
CA LEU A 230 -10.24 10.39 -1.02
C LEU A 230 -10.32 10.97 -2.42
N ARG A 231 -10.43 10.12 -3.44
CA ARG A 231 -10.62 10.60 -4.81
C ARG A 231 -11.89 11.43 -4.98
N GLU A 232 -12.96 11.00 -4.34
CA GLU A 232 -14.25 11.69 -4.30
C GLU A 232 -14.73 11.83 -2.85
N PRO A 233 -15.49 12.88 -2.51
CA PRO A 233 -15.92 13.05 -1.14
C PRO A 233 -17.02 12.06 -0.75
N ILE A 234 -17.00 11.62 0.51
CA ILE A 234 -18.18 11.03 1.16
C ILE A 234 -19.16 12.15 1.44
N VAL A 235 -20.42 11.98 1.04
CA VAL A 235 -21.48 12.97 1.27
C VAL A 235 -22.44 12.44 2.32
N ILE A 236 -22.50 13.08 3.48
CA ILE A 236 -23.43 12.77 4.57
C ILE A 236 -24.28 14.01 4.84
N GLY A 237 -25.59 13.90 4.57
CA GLY A 237 -26.47 15.07 4.60
C GLY A 237 -26.02 16.12 3.56
N ASN A 238 -25.70 17.32 4.01
CA ASN A 238 -25.23 18.43 3.18
C ASN A 238 -23.71 18.65 3.26
N LYS A 239 -22.99 17.81 3.98
CA LYS A 239 -21.55 17.94 4.17
C LYS A 239 -20.78 16.96 3.28
N GLN A 240 -19.60 17.38 2.88
CA GLN A 240 -18.66 16.60 2.08
C GLN A 240 -17.38 16.40 2.89
N TYR A 241 -16.84 15.15 2.87
CA TYR A 241 -15.65 14.76 3.59
C TYR A 241 -14.70 14.06 2.62
N GLN A 242 -13.50 14.62 2.46
CA GLN A 242 -12.52 14.17 1.46
C GLN A 242 -11.09 14.16 1.98
N HIS A 243 -10.74 15.08 2.91
CA HIS A 243 -9.38 15.33 3.38
C HIS A 243 -9.27 15.01 4.86
N PHE A 244 -8.91 13.76 5.16
CA PHE A 244 -8.84 13.30 6.55
C PHE A 244 -7.43 13.45 7.11
N THR A 245 -7.33 13.95 8.33
CA THR A 245 -6.09 14.04 9.09
C THR A 245 -5.99 12.85 10.05
N TRP A 246 -4.84 12.19 10.06
CA TRP A 246 -4.52 11.12 11.00
C TRP A 246 -4.23 11.67 12.39
N ASN A 247 -4.79 11.03 13.41
CA ASN A 247 -4.49 11.29 14.81
C ASN A 247 -3.96 9.99 15.44
N ASP A 248 -2.68 9.99 15.77
CA ASP A 248 -2.01 8.82 16.33
C ASP A 248 -2.46 8.49 17.76
N ALA A 249 -2.94 9.50 18.52
CA ALA A 249 -3.33 9.31 19.91
C ALA A 249 -4.62 8.49 20.08
N ASP A 250 -5.55 8.59 19.15
CA ASP A 250 -6.82 7.84 19.16
C ASP A 250 -7.01 6.94 17.93
N HIS A 251 -5.93 6.75 17.15
CA HIS A 251 -5.89 5.91 15.96
C HIS A 251 -7.07 6.17 15.01
N SER A 252 -7.27 7.45 14.66
CA SER A 252 -8.39 7.87 13.83
C SER A 252 -7.99 8.81 12.70
N LEU A 253 -8.80 8.79 11.65
CA LEU A 253 -8.80 9.77 10.57
C LEU A 253 -9.96 10.73 10.77
N THR A 254 -9.73 12.04 10.73
CA THR A 254 -10.75 13.06 11.06
C THR A 254 -10.84 14.13 10.01
N GLU A 255 -12.08 14.51 9.65
CA GLU A 255 -12.40 15.73 8.90
C GLU A 255 -13.69 16.33 9.47
N GLY A 256 -13.58 17.52 10.07
CA GLY A 256 -14.72 18.17 10.72
C GLY A 256 -15.30 17.33 11.86
N ASP A 257 -16.57 16.95 11.74
CA ASP A 257 -17.29 16.13 12.70
C ASP A 257 -17.37 14.62 12.32
N LEU A 258 -16.78 14.23 11.18
CA LEU A 258 -16.65 12.82 10.81
C LEU A 258 -15.31 12.26 11.28
N LYS A 259 -15.35 11.15 12.02
CA LYS A 259 -14.20 10.35 12.42
C LYS A 259 -14.29 8.96 11.82
N ILE A 260 -13.17 8.43 11.38
CA ILE A 260 -12.98 7.05 10.94
C ILE A 260 -11.97 6.44 11.92
N ILE A 261 -12.46 5.65 12.88
CA ILE A 261 -11.71 5.16 14.05
C ILE A 261 -11.37 3.71 13.84
N GLN A 262 -10.12 3.31 14.10
CA GLN A 262 -9.72 1.90 14.03
C GLN A 262 -10.59 1.04 14.92
N PHE A 263 -11.15 -0.04 14.34
CA PHE A 263 -11.88 -1.06 15.09
C PHE A 263 -10.92 -2.18 15.50
N LEU A 264 -10.59 -2.23 16.77
CA LEU A 264 -9.75 -3.28 17.34
C LEU A 264 -10.63 -4.33 18.03
N PRO A 265 -10.55 -5.62 17.65
CA PRO A 265 -11.28 -6.68 18.35
C PRO A 265 -10.83 -6.78 19.81
N LYS A 266 -11.69 -7.26 20.71
CA LYS A 266 -11.38 -7.43 22.15
C LYS A 266 -10.13 -8.29 22.41
N THR A 267 -9.85 -9.21 21.51
CA THR A 267 -8.66 -10.09 21.54
C THR A 267 -7.36 -9.36 21.16
N HIS A 268 -7.47 -8.15 20.60
CA HIS A 268 -6.29 -7.37 20.18
C HIS A 268 -5.47 -6.92 21.39
N LYS A 269 -4.19 -7.22 21.37
CA LYS A 269 -3.23 -6.74 22.38
C LYS A 269 -2.08 -6.01 21.67
N SER A 270 -1.61 -4.91 22.25
CA SER A 270 -0.43 -4.20 21.73
C SER A 270 0.84 -5.06 21.81
N ILE A 271 1.86 -4.75 21.04
CA ILE A 271 3.12 -5.50 21.07
C ILE A 271 3.76 -5.51 22.47
N ASP A 272 3.66 -4.41 23.24
CA ASP A 272 4.19 -4.31 24.60
C ASP A 272 3.50 -5.27 25.57
N PHE A 273 2.23 -5.61 25.34
CA PHE A 273 1.53 -6.61 26.13
C PHE A 273 2.24 -7.95 26.12
N TRP A 274 2.85 -8.32 24.99
CA TRP A 274 3.51 -9.62 24.81
C TRP A 274 4.87 -9.70 25.47
N VAL A 275 5.50 -8.57 25.79
CA VAL A 275 6.80 -8.54 26.48
C VAL A 275 6.66 -9.11 27.89
N GLY A 276 7.60 -9.98 28.29
CA GLY A 276 7.66 -10.59 29.61
C GLY A 276 7.80 -12.11 29.59
N GLU A 277 7.45 -12.74 30.70
CA GLU A 277 7.63 -14.17 30.90
C GLU A 277 6.32 -14.94 30.69
N TRP A 278 6.39 -15.99 29.91
CA TRP A 278 5.27 -16.83 29.52
C TRP A 278 5.53 -18.29 29.82
N GLN A 279 4.50 -19.02 30.19
CA GLN A 279 4.49 -20.46 30.29
C GLN A 279 3.80 -21.06 29.08
N LEU A 280 4.57 -21.72 28.21
CA LEU A 280 4.04 -22.46 27.07
C LEU A 280 3.50 -23.80 27.50
N LYS A 281 2.26 -24.10 27.13
CA LYS A 281 1.57 -25.37 27.37
C LYS A 281 1.64 -26.25 26.12
N THR A 282 2.21 -27.44 26.29
CA THR A 282 2.29 -28.50 25.28
C THR A 282 1.80 -29.82 25.88
N ASN A 283 1.84 -30.89 25.13
CA ASN A 283 1.58 -32.25 25.65
C ASN A 283 2.70 -32.79 26.55
N LEU A 284 3.82 -32.08 26.63
CA LEU A 284 4.87 -32.46 27.58
C LEU A 284 4.41 -32.17 29.02
N ARG A 285 4.76 -33.07 29.96
CA ARG A 285 4.48 -32.85 31.39
C ARG A 285 5.28 -31.70 32.00
N LYS A 286 6.36 -31.27 31.36
CA LYS A 286 7.22 -30.18 31.83
C LYS A 286 6.63 -28.83 31.44
N ARG A 287 6.84 -27.83 32.32
CA ARG A 287 6.57 -26.43 32.00
C ARG A 287 7.69 -25.88 31.15
N ILE A 288 7.35 -25.29 30.02
CA ILE A 288 8.28 -24.65 29.11
C ILE A 288 8.14 -23.14 29.32
N LYS A 289 9.25 -22.50 29.67
CA LYS A 289 9.29 -21.04 29.84
C LYS A 289 9.70 -20.39 28.52
N LEU A 290 8.95 -19.37 28.13
CA LEU A 290 9.27 -18.48 27.00
C LEU A 290 9.36 -17.06 27.56
N THR A 291 10.51 -16.40 27.40
CA THR A 291 10.68 -14.99 27.72
C THR A 291 10.69 -14.19 26.44
N LEU A 292 9.83 -13.17 26.33
CA LEU A 292 9.69 -12.30 25.17
C LEU A 292 10.24 -10.91 25.48
N GLU A 293 11.11 -10.40 24.61
CA GLU A 293 11.70 -9.07 24.64
C GLU A 293 11.47 -8.39 23.29
N MET A 294 11.45 -7.06 23.24
CA MET A 294 11.34 -6.33 21.95
C MET A 294 12.46 -6.72 20.99
N GLY A 295 12.13 -6.98 19.74
CA GLY A 295 13.11 -7.24 18.70
C GLY A 295 13.79 -5.95 18.21
N SER A 296 14.82 -6.12 17.41
CA SER A 296 15.54 -5.00 16.76
C SER A 296 14.88 -4.53 15.46
N VAL A 297 13.95 -5.30 14.94
CA VAL A 297 13.14 -5.00 13.75
C VAL A 297 11.74 -4.67 14.23
N ALA A 298 11.09 -3.71 13.57
CA ALA A 298 9.71 -3.35 13.86
C ALA A 298 8.79 -4.59 13.81
N ASN A 299 7.81 -4.63 14.70
CA ASN A 299 6.83 -5.72 14.82
C ASN A 299 7.45 -7.11 15.05
N THR A 300 8.61 -7.18 15.72
CA THR A 300 9.22 -8.45 16.10
C THR A 300 9.49 -8.53 17.59
N LEU A 301 9.48 -9.76 18.12
CA LEU A 301 9.87 -10.07 19.50
C LEU A 301 10.94 -11.15 19.51
N LYS A 302 11.99 -10.94 20.31
CA LYS A 302 12.97 -11.97 20.61
C LYS A 302 12.42 -12.88 21.71
N GLY A 303 12.33 -14.18 21.43
CA GLY A 303 11.92 -15.21 22.36
C GLY A 303 13.10 -16.01 22.88
N LYS A 304 13.22 -16.16 24.21
CA LYS A 304 14.11 -17.14 24.85
C LYS A 304 13.31 -18.30 25.36
N LEU A 305 13.39 -19.43 24.64
CA LEU A 305 12.68 -20.66 24.96
C LEU A 305 13.56 -21.54 25.84
N ASN A 306 13.18 -21.74 27.10
CA ASN A 306 13.93 -22.59 28.04
C ASN A 306 13.41 -24.02 28.03
N ILE A 307 14.24 -24.94 27.56
CA ILE A 307 13.95 -26.39 27.53
C ILE A 307 15.12 -27.12 28.20
N ASN A 308 14.84 -27.86 29.27
CA ASN A 308 15.86 -28.63 30.02
C ASN A 308 17.08 -27.80 30.44
N ASN A 309 16.85 -26.54 30.87
CA ASN A 309 17.88 -25.55 31.25
C ASN A 309 18.76 -25.07 30.10
N VAL A 310 18.39 -25.33 28.85
CA VAL A 310 19.02 -24.76 27.66
C VAL A 310 18.08 -23.67 27.12
N ASN A 311 18.62 -22.50 26.79
CA ASN A 311 17.89 -21.39 26.23
C ASN A 311 18.12 -21.34 24.72
N TYR A 312 17.04 -21.49 23.96
CA TYR A 312 17.02 -21.34 22.49
C TYR A 312 16.44 -19.99 22.13
N GLU A 313 17.10 -19.25 21.25
CA GLU A 313 16.59 -17.97 20.76
C GLU A 313 15.68 -18.18 19.57
N LEU A 314 14.48 -17.56 19.63
CA LEU A 314 13.45 -17.57 18.61
C LEU A 314 13.13 -16.14 18.21
N LEU A 315 12.61 -15.97 17.01
CA LEU A 315 11.98 -14.73 16.54
C LEU A 315 10.49 -14.95 16.39
N LEU A 316 9.68 -14.10 16.99
CA LEU A 316 8.24 -14.06 16.78
C LEU A 316 7.89 -12.76 16.07
N THR A 317 6.92 -12.82 15.17
CA THR A 317 6.37 -11.64 14.50
C THR A 317 5.06 -11.23 15.15
N TYR A 318 4.87 -9.93 15.28
CA TYR A 318 3.64 -9.33 15.79
C TYR A 318 2.83 -8.79 14.61
N ASP A 319 1.57 -9.15 14.55
CA ASP A 319 0.63 -8.59 13.59
C ASP A 319 -0.15 -7.42 14.22
N PRO A 320 0.15 -6.16 13.84
CA PRO A 320 -0.53 -4.98 14.38
C PRO A 320 -2.03 -4.96 14.07
N ALA A 321 -2.46 -5.56 12.96
CA ALA A 321 -3.86 -5.57 12.55
C ALA A 321 -4.74 -6.43 13.48
N THR A 322 -4.20 -7.56 13.92
CA THR A 322 -4.96 -8.51 14.75
C THR A 322 -4.52 -8.54 16.21
N GLY A 323 -3.36 -7.95 16.54
CA GLY A 323 -2.76 -7.99 17.87
C GLY A 323 -2.21 -9.36 18.26
N ARG A 324 -1.98 -10.26 17.29
CA ARG A 324 -1.50 -11.63 17.47
C ARG A 324 0.02 -11.72 17.40
N LEU A 325 0.55 -12.78 18.02
CA LEU A 325 1.91 -13.21 17.74
C LEU A 325 1.92 -14.40 16.79
N GLU A 326 2.91 -14.46 15.91
CA GLU A 326 3.19 -15.58 15.03
C GLU A 326 4.53 -16.21 15.40
N LEU A 327 4.54 -17.53 15.54
CA LEU A 327 5.75 -18.36 15.64
C LEU A 327 5.93 -19.10 14.33
N PRO A 328 6.84 -18.67 13.44
CA PRO A 328 7.13 -19.36 12.18
C PRO A 328 8.17 -20.45 12.35
N GLY A 329 8.25 -21.36 11.38
CA GLY A 329 9.42 -22.20 11.16
C GLY A 329 10.64 -21.33 10.88
N GLN A 330 11.78 -21.61 11.54
CA GLN A 330 12.94 -20.73 11.48
C GLN A 330 14.24 -21.41 11.89
N PRO A 331 15.40 -20.93 11.42
CA PRO A 331 16.71 -21.31 11.96
C PRO A 331 16.84 -20.88 13.44
N VAL A 332 17.43 -21.73 14.25
CA VAL A 332 17.70 -21.51 15.67
C VAL A 332 19.18 -21.79 15.95
N THR A 333 19.86 -20.85 16.62
CA THR A 333 21.24 -21.08 17.04
C THR A 333 21.30 -22.18 18.09
N ASP A 334 22.20 -23.15 17.94
CA ASP A 334 22.47 -24.13 18.99
C ASP A 334 23.35 -23.53 20.09
N PRO A 335 22.80 -23.22 21.29
CA PRO A 335 23.58 -22.63 22.38
C PRO A 335 24.53 -23.62 23.04
N THR A 336 24.43 -24.91 22.71
CA THR A 336 25.28 -25.98 23.25
C THR A 336 26.48 -26.27 22.34
N TYR A 337 26.52 -25.70 21.13
CA TYR A 337 27.53 -25.94 20.09
C TYR A 337 27.68 -27.42 19.70
N LYS A 338 26.65 -28.21 19.96
CA LYS A 338 26.64 -29.65 19.63
C LYS A 338 26.39 -29.92 18.15
N TYR A 339 25.64 -29.00 17.52
CA TYR A 339 25.21 -29.09 16.12
C TYR A 339 25.82 -27.94 15.32
N PRO A 340 26.89 -28.17 14.55
CA PRO A 340 27.70 -27.10 13.93
C PRO A 340 26.93 -26.22 12.94
N ALA A 341 25.99 -26.79 12.19
CA ALA A 341 25.14 -26.04 11.26
C ALA A 341 23.86 -25.49 11.92
N GLY A 342 23.69 -25.70 13.25
CA GLY A 342 22.56 -25.17 14.01
C GLY A 342 21.36 -26.11 14.06
N ILE A 343 20.23 -25.52 14.36
CA ILE A 343 18.94 -26.21 14.54
C ILE A 343 17.91 -25.52 13.66
N LEU A 344 17.09 -26.28 12.97
CA LEU A 344 15.93 -25.75 12.25
C LEU A 344 14.67 -26.07 13.04
N LEU A 345 13.90 -25.04 13.41
CA LEU A 345 12.58 -25.18 14.00
C LEU A 345 11.57 -25.49 12.88
N ILE A 346 11.16 -26.74 12.79
CA ILE A 346 10.28 -27.22 11.71
C ILE A 346 8.85 -27.34 12.25
N PRO A 347 7.86 -26.74 11.54
CA PRO A 347 6.44 -26.94 11.83
C PRO A 347 6.05 -28.40 11.60
N ALA A 348 5.11 -28.88 12.42
CA ALA A 348 4.67 -30.26 12.37
C ALA A 348 3.21 -30.42 12.78
N SER A 349 2.62 -31.53 12.38
CA SER A 349 1.35 -32.03 12.91
C SER A 349 1.59 -33.28 13.74
N GLN A 350 1.37 -33.19 15.03
CA GLN A 350 1.41 -34.37 15.89
C GLN A 350 0.26 -35.31 15.57
N LYS A 351 -0.90 -34.76 15.25
CA LYS A 351 -2.10 -35.55 14.89
C LYS A 351 -1.87 -36.39 13.62
N GLU A 352 -1.15 -35.86 12.65
CA GLU A 352 -0.89 -36.50 11.37
C GLU A 352 0.45 -37.28 11.37
N GLY A 353 1.29 -37.08 12.41
CA GLY A 353 2.64 -37.67 12.48
C GLY A 353 3.56 -37.13 11.38
N LYS A 354 3.41 -35.86 10.97
CA LYS A 354 4.07 -35.27 9.80
C LYS A 354 4.90 -34.05 10.19
N LEU A 355 6.12 -33.97 9.67
CA LEU A 355 6.93 -32.75 9.65
C LEU A 355 6.71 -32.03 8.31
N PHE A 356 6.65 -30.70 8.37
CA PHE A 356 6.51 -29.87 7.16
C PHE A 356 7.87 -29.28 6.78
N GLY A 357 8.01 -28.80 5.54
CA GLY A 357 9.28 -28.26 5.05
C GLY A 357 9.69 -26.94 5.70
N GLU A 358 10.94 -26.55 5.45
CA GLU A 358 11.51 -25.29 5.92
C GLU A 358 10.65 -24.08 5.51
N GLY A 359 10.37 -23.20 6.48
CA GLY A 359 9.64 -21.97 6.24
C GLY A 359 8.17 -22.13 5.85
N GLN A 360 7.62 -23.36 5.97
CA GLN A 360 6.21 -23.61 5.69
C GLN A 360 5.45 -23.82 7.00
N GLY A 361 4.45 -22.99 7.25
CA GLY A 361 3.57 -23.09 8.39
C GLY A 361 4.07 -22.37 9.64
N SER A 362 3.11 -21.88 10.38
CA SER A 362 3.31 -21.16 11.64
C SER A 362 2.15 -21.38 12.59
N LEU A 363 2.31 -20.96 13.85
CA LEU A 363 1.23 -20.85 14.83
C LEU A 363 1.01 -19.40 15.19
N PHE A 364 -0.25 -18.98 15.20
CA PHE A 364 -0.67 -17.74 15.83
C PHE A 364 -0.99 -17.96 17.31
N PHE A 365 -0.68 -16.94 18.11
CA PHE A 365 -1.13 -16.85 19.50
C PHE A 365 -2.12 -15.69 19.61
N THR A 366 -3.39 -16.03 19.87
CA THR A 366 -4.49 -15.08 20.04
C THR A 366 -4.85 -14.98 21.52
N TRP A 367 -4.84 -13.76 22.07
CA TRP A 367 -5.20 -13.56 23.47
C TRP A 367 -6.69 -13.77 23.71
N ASP A 368 -7.02 -14.46 24.81
CA ASP A 368 -8.36 -14.68 25.32
C ASP A 368 -8.46 -14.07 26.72
N ASP A 369 -9.24 -13.00 26.85
CA ASP A 369 -9.42 -12.29 28.13
C ASP A 369 -10.16 -13.14 29.17
N ASP A 370 -11.09 -14.02 28.74
CA ASP A 370 -11.88 -14.86 29.64
C ASP A 370 -11.05 -16.01 30.26
N MET A 371 -10.12 -16.54 29.48
CA MET A 371 -9.22 -17.61 29.90
C MET A 371 -7.87 -17.10 30.45
N GLU A 372 -7.60 -15.80 30.31
CA GLU A 372 -6.32 -15.18 30.68
C GLU A 372 -5.12 -15.93 30.06
N GLN A 373 -5.22 -16.28 28.80
CA GLN A 373 -4.19 -17.02 28.05
C GLN A 373 -4.18 -16.64 26.59
N ALA A 374 -3.06 -16.92 25.93
CA ALA A 374 -2.96 -16.83 24.48
C ALA A 374 -3.09 -18.22 23.86
N THR A 375 -4.18 -18.47 23.15
CA THR A 375 -4.47 -19.76 22.52
C THR A 375 -3.64 -19.90 21.23
N ALA A 376 -3.05 -21.08 21.02
CA ALA A 376 -2.32 -21.39 19.81
C ALA A 376 -3.27 -21.85 18.70
N GLU A 377 -3.15 -21.28 17.53
CA GLU A 377 -3.98 -21.56 16.36
C GLU A 377 -3.08 -21.78 15.13
N ASP A 378 -3.42 -22.75 14.29
CA ASP A 378 -2.76 -22.96 13.01
C ASP A 378 -2.94 -21.74 12.09
N SER A 379 -1.89 -21.30 11.43
CA SER A 379 -1.93 -20.19 10.48
C SER A 379 -2.71 -20.50 9.19
N GLY A 380 -2.96 -21.77 8.90
CA GLY A 380 -3.61 -22.21 7.67
C GLY A 380 -2.73 -22.12 6.41
N GLN A 381 -1.44 -21.81 6.56
CA GLN A 381 -0.52 -21.68 5.41
C GLN A 381 -0.33 -22.98 4.64
N ILE A 382 -0.51 -24.14 5.29
CA ILE A 382 -0.35 -25.45 4.67
C ILE A 382 -1.72 -26.04 4.32
N THR A 383 -2.15 -25.90 3.09
CA THR A 383 -3.46 -26.36 2.64
C THR A 383 -3.70 -27.84 2.92
N GLY A 384 -4.79 -28.17 3.62
CA GLY A 384 -5.21 -29.53 3.94
C GLY A 384 -4.46 -30.18 5.11
N HIS A 385 -3.58 -29.44 5.79
CA HIS A 385 -2.83 -29.89 6.96
C HIS A 385 -2.98 -28.89 8.10
N THR A 386 -2.74 -29.36 9.34
CA THR A 386 -2.81 -28.53 10.55
C THR A 386 -1.45 -28.50 11.24
N VAL A 387 -0.89 -27.34 11.46
CA VAL A 387 0.29 -27.16 12.31
C VAL A 387 -0.18 -27.09 13.78
N ASP A 388 0.35 -27.96 14.63
CA ASP A 388 0.07 -27.96 16.07
C ASP A 388 1.35 -28.11 16.91
N SER A 389 2.50 -28.30 16.25
CA SER A 389 3.74 -28.68 16.88
C SER A 389 4.95 -28.07 16.19
N PHE A 390 6.06 -27.99 16.92
CA PHE A 390 7.37 -27.66 16.34
C PHE A 390 8.44 -28.62 16.83
N PHE A 391 9.37 -28.95 15.94
CA PHE A 391 10.52 -29.82 16.25
C PHE A 391 11.82 -29.10 15.87
N GLY A 392 12.75 -28.98 16.80
CA GLY A 392 14.09 -28.49 16.55
C GLY A 392 14.96 -29.59 15.93
N VAL A 393 15.03 -29.69 14.62
CA VAL A 393 15.84 -30.67 13.89
C VAL A 393 17.29 -30.20 13.88
N ALA A 394 18.20 -31.07 14.29
CA ALA A 394 19.64 -30.79 14.27
C ALA A 394 20.26 -30.96 12.88
N TYR A 395 21.22 -30.08 12.53
CA TYR A 395 21.96 -30.13 11.27
C TYR A 395 23.45 -30.31 11.49
N GLY A 396 24.09 -31.15 10.64
CA GLY A 396 25.53 -31.40 10.62
C GLY A 396 26.31 -30.32 9.82
N GLU A 397 27.64 -30.48 9.81
CA GLU A 397 28.53 -29.57 9.03
C GLU A 397 28.27 -29.61 7.53
N ASP A 398 27.71 -30.73 7.02
CA ASP A 398 27.31 -30.93 5.63
C ASP A 398 25.97 -30.29 5.25
N LEU A 399 25.37 -29.53 6.18
CA LEU A 399 24.04 -28.91 6.05
C LEU A 399 22.91 -29.93 5.83
N GLN A 400 23.11 -31.18 6.27
CA GLN A 400 22.09 -32.22 6.25
C GLN A 400 21.50 -32.45 7.64
N PRO A 401 20.24 -32.85 7.75
CA PRO A 401 19.66 -33.26 9.04
C PRO A 401 20.46 -34.41 9.66
N VAL A 402 20.81 -34.27 10.93
CA VAL A 402 21.47 -35.35 11.67
C VAL A 402 20.45 -36.47 11.90
N THR A 403 20.85 -37.72 11.59
CA THR A 403 20.03 -38.91 11.84
C THR A 403 20.71 -39.83 12.86
N ASP A 404 19.89 -40.62 13.57
CA ASP A 404 20.35 -41.69 14.43
C ASP A 404 20.74 -42.96 13.62
N ALA A 405 21.11 -44.03 14.30
CA ALA A 405 21.53 -45.29 13.67
C ALA A 405 20.40 -45.99 12.88
N ASP A 406 19.14 -45.63 13.18
CA ASP A 406 17.94 -46.19 12.52
C ASP A 406 17.45 -45.26 11.38
N GLY A 407 18.15 -44.11 11.13
CA GLY A 407 17.82 -43.14 10.09
C GLY A 407 16.76 -42.14 10.49
N ASN A 408 16.39 -42.04 11.76
CA ASN A 408 15.43 -41.03 12.23
C ASN A 408 16.15 -39.71 12.51
N TYR A 409 15.43 -38.60 12.31
CA TYR A 409 15.97 -37.26 12.64
C TYR A 409 16.31 -37.13 14.13
N VAL A 410 17.44 -36.54 14.41
CA VAL A 410 17.83 -36.13 15.76
C VAL A 410 17.19 -34.78 16.11
N PHE A 411 16.36 -34.78 17.11
CA PHE A 411 15.73 -33.54 17.63
C PHE A 411 16.55 -32.97 18.80
N ALA A 412 16.98 -31.72 18.68
CA ALA A 412 17.57 -30.98 19.78
C ALA A 412 16.53 -30.72 20.88
N PHE A 413 15.29 -30.44 20.46
CA PHE A 413 14.11 -30.32 21.33
C PHE A 413 12.82 -30.55 20.56
N THR A 414 11.71 -30.73 21.29
CA THR A 414 10.37 -30.91 20.72
C THR A 414 9.34 -30.11 21.47
N LEU A 415 8.40 -29.52 20.73
CA LEU A 415 7.24 -28.79 21.25
C LEU A 415 5.94 -29.44 20.69
N PRO A 416 5.56 -30.62 21.20
CA PRO A 416 4.42 -31.34 20.65
C PRO A 416 3.10 -30.76 21.15
N ASN A 417 2.15 -30.56 20.23
CA ASN A 417 0.80 -30.07 20.48
C ASN A 417 0.79 -28.83 21.42
N ILE A 418 1.24 -27.71 20.85
CA ILE A 418 1.20 -26.41 21.52
C ILE A 418 -0.25 -25.98 21.63
N GLN A 419 -0.73 -25.73 22.83
CA GLN A 419 -2.14 -25.41 23.12
C GLN A 419 -2.36 -23.93 23.40
N TYR A 420 -1.54 -23.38 24.29
CA TYR A 420 -1.62 -21.97 24.69
C TYR A 420 -0.34 -21.54 25.42
N MET A 421 -0.22 -20.24 25.64
CA MET A 421 0.73 -19.71 26.61
C MET A 421 0.03 -18.81 27.62
N LYS A 422 0.48 -18.86 28.89
CA LYS A 422 0.01 -18.00 29.99
C LYS A 422 1.13 -17.09 30.46
N LYS A 423 0.78 -15.85 30.75
CA LYS A 423 1.72 -14.89 31.34
C LYS A 423 2.09 -15.35 32.76
N ILE A 424 3.38 -15.26 33.09
CA ILE A 424 3.88 -15.55 34.43
C ILE A 424 3.95 -14.20 35.17
N ASN A 425 3.17 -14.05 36.22
CA ASN A 425 3.16 -12.84 37.05
C ASN A 425 4.34 -12.85 38.02
#